data_cb29017147c3a0595db2ae5a72fc0a4c
#
_entry.id   cb29017147c3a0595db2ae5a72fc0a4c
#
_cell.length_a   1.000
_cell.length_b   1.000
_cell.length_c   1.000
_cell.angle_alpha   90.00
_cell.angle_beta   90.00
_cell.angle_gamma   90.00
#
_symmetry.space_group_name_H-M   'P 1'
#
loop_
_entity.id
_entity.type
_entity.pdbx_description
1 polymer ?
#
loop_
_entity_poly.entity_id
_entity_poly.type
_entity_poly.pdbx_seq_one_letter_code
_entity_poly.pdbx_strand_id
1 'polypeptide(L)'
;AVWSGEYTDFSQIMPPFGEHQTWLNPSYTLDFNRYASQSTVDYVRFQLRLIRAVDPEIPVTTNNWLCENMPDFYDLFEDLDFVSYDNYPATRLPEDPEELYSHAFHLDLMRGIKRRNFWIMEQLSGGLGSWMPMSPTIRPGMIRGYSWQAIAHGADAVLHFRWRTACTGAEMFWHGLLDHDNIPGRRYREFEQLCAEAADWQELDGSRVENRVAILYGADQEYAFKLQPQVDGMYYMEQLKLFHDGFTACGVGVD
;
A
#
# COMPACT_ATOMS: atom_id res chain seq x y z
N ALA A 1 16.58 -7.10 32.47
CA ALA A 1 15.68 -6.11 31.93
C ALA A 1 15.95 -5.94 30.45
N VAL A 2 14.96 -6.16 29.61
CA VAL A 2 15.11 -6.15 28.13
C VAL A 2 15.48 -4.74 27.65
N TRP A 3 14.96 -3.71 28.27
CA TRP A 3 15.16 -2.31 27.85
C TRP A 3 16.36 -1.59 28.51
N SER A 4 17.19 -2.28 29.24
CA SER A 4 18.40 -1.72 29.90
C SER A 4 18.12 -0.55 30.87
N GLY A 5 16.90 -0.42 31.35
CA GLY A 5 16.48 0.61 32.30
C GLY A 5 15.66 0.04 33.46
N GLU A 6 15.49 0.83 34.51
CA GLU A 6 14.58 0.56 35.61
C GLU A 6 13.47 1.62 35.58
N TYR A 7 12.21 1.16 35.55
CA TYR A 7 11.03 2.02 35.49
C TYR A 7 10.10 1.64 36.65
N THR A 8 9.62 2.62 37.35
CA THR A 8 8.67 2.46 38.47
C THR A 8 7.27 2.96 38.12
N ASP A 9 7.16 3.70 37.01
CA ASP A 9 5.90 4.25 36.51
C ASP A 9 5.93 4.37 34.98
N PHE A 10 4.79 4.20 34.32
CA PHE A 10 4.68 4.33 32.85
C PHE A 10 5.04 5.72 32.32
N SER A 11 4.84 6.79 33.11
CA SER A 11 5.21 8.15 32.73
C SER A 11 6.71 8.36 32.51
N GLN A 12 7.54 7.42 32.95
CA GLN A 12 8.99 7.43 32.75
C GLN A 12 9.39 6.83 31.39
N ILE A 13 8.47 6.19 30.71
CA ILE A 13 8.72 5.57 29.40
C ILE A 13 8.47 6.62 28.32
N MET A 14 9.54 7.16 27.75
CA MET A 14 9.46 8.19 26.72
C MET A 14 9.44 7.55 25.33
N PRO A 15 8.58 8.01 24.40
CA PRO A 15 8.65 7.56 23.01
C PRO A 15 10.04 7.80 22.41
N PRO A 16 10.55 6.89 21.56
CA PRO A 16 11.88 7.01 20.94
C PRO A 16 11.87 8.01 19.78
N PHE A 17 11.84 9.32 20.07
CA PHE A 17 11.84 10.37 19.07
C PHE A 17 13.24 10.91 18.73
N GLY A 18 13.44 11.31 17.47
CA GLY A 18 14.54 12.15 16.99
C GLY A 18 15.86 11.40 16.74
N GLU A 19 16.93 12.18 16.56
CA GLU A 19 18.27 11.72 16.19
C GLU A 19 18.94 10.80 17.22
N HIS A 20 18.36 10.67 18.40
CA HIS A 20 18.89 9.84 19.49
C HIS A 20 18.49 8.36 19.40
N GLN A 21 17.75 7.95 18.36
CA GLN A 21 17.31 6.56 18.18
C GLN A 21 18.48 5.56 18.13
N THR A 22 19.63 5.97 17.60
CA THR A 22 20.83 5.12 17.51
C THR A 22 21.44 4.74 18.87
N TRP A 23 21.11 5.48 19.92
CA TRP A 23 21.58 5.23 21.28
C TRP A 23 20.59 4.47 22.15
N LEU A 24 19.36 4.29 21.67
CA LEU A 24 18.33 3.56 22.38
C LEU A 24 18.54 2.05 22.23
N ASN A 25 18.12 1.31 23.24
CA ASN A 25 18.08 -0.14 23.16
C ASN A 25 17.13 -0.56 22.02
N PRO A 26 17.57 -1.36 21.03
CA PRO A 26 16.75 -1.76 19.88
C PRO A 26 15.45 -2.45 20.29
N SER A 27 15.46 -3.25 21.36
CA SER A 27 14.26 -3.89 21.88
C SER A 27 13.24 -2.88 22.40
N TYR A 28 13.69 -1.74 22.94
CA TYR A 28 12.81 -0.66 23.36
C TYR A 28 12.06 -0.04 22.17
N THR A 29 12.81 0.26 21.10
CA THR A 29 12.23 0.85 19.89
C THR A 29 11.34 -0.18 19.14
N LEU A 30 11.71 -1.44 19.12
CA LEU A 30 10.89 -2.52 18.56
C LEU A 30 9.54 -2.64 19.30
N ASP A 31 9.57 -2.65 20.62
CA ASP A 31 8.34 -2.71 21.43
C ASP A 31 7.49 -1.44 21.27
N PHE A 32 8.12 -0.28 21.05
CA PHE A 32 7.40 0.94 20.71
C PHE A 32 6.71 0.84 19.33
N ASN A 33 7.36 0.29 18.32
CA ASN A 33 6.75 0.08 16.99
C ASN A 33 5.56 -0.89 17.08
N ARG A 34 5.70 -1.98 17.85
CA ARG A 34 4.59 -2.91 18.13
C ARG A 34 3.43 -2.21 18.84
N TYR A 35 3.73 -1.39 19.84
CA TYR A 35 2.71 -0.60 20.55
C TYR A 35 2.00 0.39 19.62
N ALA A 36 2.74 1.09 18.75
CA ALA A 36 2.16 2.02 17.80
C ALA A 36 1.26 1.31 16.78
N SER A 37 1.72 0.15 16.27
CA SER A 37 0.91 -0.74 15.43
C SER A 37 -0.37 -1.17 16.13
N GLN A 38 -0.26 -1.74 17.34
CA GLN A 38 -1.42 -2.19 18.12
C GLN A 38 -2.39 -1.05 18.44
N SER A 39 -1.87 0.14 18.77
CA SER A 39 -2.71 1.32 19.03
C SER A 39 -3.52 1.74 17.81
N THR A 40 -2.93 1.65 16.62
CA THR A 40 -3.62 1.91 15.34
C THR A 40 -4.72 0.86 15.09
N VAL A 41 -4.40 -0.41 15.28
CA VAL A 41 -5.36 -1.52 15.15
C VAL A 41 -6.52 -1.36 16.13
N ASP A 42 -6.25 -1.05 17.40
CA ASP A 42 -7.28 -0.83 18.41
C ASP A 42 -8.21 0.34 18.06
N TYR A 43 -7.65 1.40 17.46
CA TYR A 43 -8.44 2.53 17.00
C TYR A 43 -9.36 2.15 15.83
N VAL A 44 -8.85 1.39 14.86
CA VAL A 44 -9.67 0.87 13.74
C VAL A 44 -10.76 -0.07 14.27
N ARG A 45 -10.44 -0.97 15.19
CA ARG A 45 -11.41 -1.86 15.85
C ARG A 45 -12.49 -1.09 16.62
N PHE A 46 -12.09 0.02 17.26
CA PHE A 46 -13.05 0.89 17.93
C PHE A 46 -14.05 1.50 16.95
N GLN A 47 -13.57 2.05 15.83
CA GLN A 47 -14.42 2.62 14.79
C GLN A 47 -15.32 1.54 14.16
N LEU A 48 -14.76 0.37 13.85
CA LEU A 48 -15.52 -0.75 13.30
C LEU A 48 -16.69 -1.16 14.20
N ARG A 49 -16.47 -1.26 15.53
CA ARG A 49 -17.55 -1.56 16.47
C ARG A 49 -18.69 -0.53 16.43
N LEU A 50 -18.37 0.75 16.26
CA LEU A 50 -19.39 1.81 16.16
C LEU A 50 -20.18 1.70 14.87
N ILE A 51 -19.51 1.44 13.75
CA ILE A 51 -20.15 1.26 12.44
C ILE A 51 -21.08 0.04 12.48
N ARG A 52 -20.58 -1.11 12.96
CA ARG A 52 -21.35 -2.37 13.05
C ARG A 52 -22.54 -2.29 14.03
N ALA A 53 -22.47 -1.41 15.03
CA ALA A 53 -23.62 -1.16 15.91
C ALA A 53 -24.78 -0.45 15.22
N VAL A 54 -24.51 0.27 14.12
CA VAL A 54 -25.52 0.98 13.31
C VAL A 54 -25.95 0.11 12.13
N ASP A 55 -25.00 -0.46 11.40
CA ASP A 55 -25.25 -1.32 10.27
C ASP A 55 -24.25 -2.50 10.29
N PRO A 56 -24.69 -3.70 10.72
CA PRO A 56 -23.83 -4.86 10.82
C PRO A 56 -23.40 -5.45 9.47
N GLU A 57 -24.12 -5.15 8.38
CA GLU A 57 -23.91 -5.75 7.07
C GLU A 57 -23.08 -4.88 6.12
N ILE A 58 -22.87 -3.60 6.43
CA ILE A 58 -22.10 -2.69 5.58
C ILE A 58 -20.64 -3.15 5.49
N PRO A 59 -20.05 -3.33 4.28
CA PRO A 59 -18.64 -3.64 4.15
C PRO A 59 -17.76 -2.49 4.65
N VAL A 60 -16.75 -2.81 5.46
CA VAL A 60 -15.83 -1.83 6.05
C VAL A 60 -14.40 -2.21 5.73
N THR A 61 -13.63 -1.25 5.27
CA THR A 61 -12.19 -1.33 5.07
C THR A 61 -11.52 -0.03 5.48
N THR A 62 -10.21 0.01 5.43
CA THR A 62 -9.40 1.23 5.48
C THR A 62 -8.33 1.13 4.41
N ASN A 63 -8.03 2.25 3.74
CA ASN A 63 -6.90 2.28 2.82
C ASN A 63 -5.57 2.10 3.56
N ASN A 64 -4.57 1.65 2.83
CA ASN A 64 -3.20 1.57 3.31
C ASN A 64 -2.23 1.91 2.16
N TRP A 65 -1.03 2.26 2.55
CA TRP A 65 0.06 2.54 1.63
C TRP A 65 1.35 1.96 2.20
N LEU A 66 2.18 1.36 1.36
CA LEU A 66 3.47 0.81 1.76
C LEU A 66 4.49 1.94 1.93
N CYS A 67 4.67 2.38 3.17
CA CYS A 67 5.68 3.35 3.57
C CYS A 67 6.31 2.96 4.91
N GLU A 68 7.21 3.78 5.40
CA GLU A 68 7.85 3.54 6.70
C GLU A 68 6.85 3.61 7.86
N ASN A 69 7.10 2.80 8.87
CA ASN A 69 6.33 2.78 10.13
C ASN A 69 4.84 2.44 9.99
N MET A 70 4.49 1.62 9.02
CA MET A 70 3.14 1.10 8.90
C MET A 70 2.83 0.10 10.01
N PRO A 71 1.54 -0.03 10.40
CA PRO A 71 1.12 -1.08 11.31
C PRO A 71 1.28 -2.47 10.67
N ASP A 72 1.24 -3.51 11.49
CA ASP A 72 1.11 -4.88 10.99
C ASP A 72 -0.22 -5.02 10.22
N PHE A 73 -0.12 -5.28 8.93
CA PHE A 73 -1.30 -5.36 8.07
C PHE A 73 -2.14 -6.61 8.34
N TYR A 74 -1.57 -7.70 8.81
CA TYR A 74 -2.35 -8.86 9.20
C TYR A 74 -3.29 -8.52 10.35
N ASP A 75 -2.77 -7.85 11.39
CA ASP A 75 -3.57 -7.41 12.54
C ASP A 75 -4.56 -6.32 12.13
N LEU A 76 -4.14 -5.36 11.29
CA LEU A 76 -4.97 -4.24 10.85
C LEU A 76 -6.21 -4.72 10.08
N PHE A 77 -6.03 -5.66 9.16
CA PHE A 77 -7.10 -6.14 8.30
C PHE A 77 -7.83 -7.37 8.85
N GLU A 78 -7.44 -7.91 10.01
CA GLU A 78 -8.04 -9.12 10.59
C GLU A 78 -9.57 -9.02 10.64
N ASP A 79 -10.08 -7.94 11.23
CA ASP A 79 -11.51 -7.72 11.47
C ASP A 79 -12.22 -6.94 10.34
N LEU A 80 -11.49 -6.35 9.41
CA LEU A 80 -12.03 -5.64 8.26
C LEU A 80 -12.49 -6.61 7.17
N ASP A 81 -13.43 -6.20 6.33
CA ASP A 81 -14.05 -7.09 5.34
C ASP A 81 -13.12 -7.44 4.19
N PHE A 82 -12.30 -6.52 3.75
CA PHE A 82 -11.32 -6.71 2.67
C PHE A 82 -10.12 -5.80 2.83
N VAL A 83 -9.02 -6.13 2.16
CA VAL A 83 -7.84 -5.26 2.06
C VAL A 83 -8.07 -4.21 1.00
N SER A 84 -7.71 -2.97 1.28
CA SER A 84 -7.64 -1.92 0.25
C SER A 84 -6.29 -1.21 0.27
N TYR A 85 -5.84 -0.78 -0.89
CA TYR A 85 -4.49 -0.28 -1.12
C TYR A 85 -4.49 0.96 -1.99
N ASP A 86 -3.62 1.93 -1.67
CA ASP A 86 -3.38 3.13 -2.44
C ASP A 86 -2.16 2.89 -3.36
N ASN A 87 -2.44 2.67 -4.65
CA ASN A 87 -1.47 2.24 -5.63
C ASN A 87 -0.94 3.43 -6.44
N TYR A 88 0.24 3.89 -6.05
CA TYR A 88 0.95 4.97 -6.72
C TYR A 88 2.24 4.44 -7.38
N PRO A 89 2.14 3.77 -8.54
CA PRO A 89 3.29 3.30 -9.28
C PRO A 89 4.26 4.45 -9.57
N ALA A 90 5.56 4.18 -9.50
CA ALA A 90 6.56 5.21 -9.71
C ALA A 90 6.34 5.92 -11.04
N THR A 91 6.21 7.23 -10.97
CA THR A 91 6.02 8.10 -12.14
C THR A 91 7.34 8.39 -12.84
N ARG A 92 8.46 8.01 -12.23
CA ARG A 92 9.76 8.02 -12.90
C ARG A 92 9.67 7.11 -14.10
N LEU A 93 10.17 7.59 -15.21
CA LEU A 93 10.23 6.82 -16.43
C LEU A 93 10.93 5.49 -16.13
N PRO A 94 10.24 4.35 -16.12
CA PRO A 94 10.95 3.10 -16.13
C PRO A 94 11.55 2.98 -17.54
N GLU A 95 12.78 3.39 -17.69
CA GLU A 95 13.64 2.85 -18.73
C GLU A 95 13.93 1.38 -18.41
N ASP A 96 13.60 0.96 -17.18
CA ASP A 96 13.83 -0.35 -16.64
C ASP A 96 12.50 -1.12 -16.48
N PRO A 97 12.33 -2.24 -17.21
CA PRO A 97 11.19 -3.14 -17.02
C PRO A 97 11.03 -3.66 -15.57
N GLU A 98 12.09 -3.66 -14.76
CA GLU A 98 12.06 -4.10 -13.36
C GLU A 98 11.13 -3.25 -12.49
N GLU A 99 10.90 -1.98 -12.82
CA GLU A 99 9.91 -1.18 -12.07
C GLU A 99 8.47 -1.67 -12.26
N LEU A 100 8.13 -2.33 -13.36
CA LEU A 100 6.81 -2.94 -13.55
C LEU A 100 6.57 -4.09 -12.55
N TYR A 101 7.61 -4.87 -12.26
CA TYR A 101 7.54 -5.97 -11.29
C TYR A 101 7.45 -5.47 -9.85
N SER A 102 8.00 -4.29 -9.55
CA SER A 102 7.94 -3.67 -8.24
C SER A 102 6.52 -3.52 -7.71
N HIS A 103 5.61 -3.07 -8.58
CA HIS A 103 4.20 -2.92 -8.22
C HIS A 103 3.47 -4.26 -8.14
N ALA A 104 3.87 -5.25 -8.92
CA ALA A 104 3.38 -6.61 -8.80
C ALA A 104 3.59 -7.16 -7.38
N PHE A 105 4.78 -6.96 -6.81
CA PHE A 105 5.08 -7.35 -5.42
C PHE A 105 4.11 -6.74 -4.41
N HIS A 106 3.82 -5.44 -4.53
CA HIS A 106 2.88 -4.77 -3.63
C HIS A 106 1.46 -5.33 -3.76
N LEU A 107 1.01 -5.57 -4.99
CA LEU A 107 -0.33 -6.11 -5.26
C LEU A 107 -0.48 -7.53 -4.72
N ASP A 108 0.53 -8.37 -4.93
CA ASP A 108 0.53 -9.75 -4.43
C ASP A 108 0.60 -9.78 -2.89
N LEU A 109 1.36 -8.87 -2.25
CA LEU A 109 1.35 -8.71 -0.80
C LEU A 109 -0.05 -8.36 -0.28
N MET A 110 -0.76 -7.42 -0.92
CA MET A 110 -2.12 -7.06 -0.51
C MET A 110 -3.08 -8.25 -0.62
N ARG A 111 -2.98 -9.05 -1.68
CA ARG A 111 -3.76 -10.28 -1.80
C ARG A 111 -3.41 -11.28 -0.71
N GLY A 112 -2.13 -11.44 -0.39
CA GLY A 112 -1.60 -12.37 0.60
C GLY A 112 -2.10 -12.10 2.03
N ILE A 113 -2.32 -10.84 2.42
CA ILE A 113 -2.76 -10.44 3.78
C ILE A 113 -4.03 -11.20 4.21
N LYS A 114 -5.05 -11.27 3.37
CA LYS A 114 -6.30 -12.00 3.65
C LYS A 114 -6.48 -13.26 2.79
N ARG A 115 -5.50 -13.60 1.94
CA ARG A 115 -5.57 -14.72 0.98
C ARG A 115 -6.81 -14.66 0.08
N ARG A 116 -7.15 -13.46 -0.36
CA ARG A 116 -8.29 -13.20 -1.24
C ARG A 116 -8.11 -11.87 -1.95
N ASN A 117 -8.96 -11.64 -2.94
CA ASN A 117 -9.01 -10.40 -3.70
C ASN A 117 -9.11 -9.16 -2.79
N PHE A 118 -8.63 -8.04 -3.29
CA PHE A 118 -8.51 -6.76 -2.59
C PHE A 118 -9.04 -5.63 -3.48
N TRP A 119 -9.10 -4.40 -2.97
CA TRP A 119 -9.47 -3.23 -3.75
C TRP A 119 -8.30 -2.26 -3.85
N ILE A 120 -8.17 -1.62 -5.00
CA ILE A 120 -7.38 -0.40 -5.13
C ILE A 120 -8.29 0.77 -4.78
N MET A 121 -8.04 1.42 -3.64
CA MET A 121 -8.84 2.53 -3.16
C MET A 121 -8.39 3.85 -3.77
N GLU A 122 -7.11 3.95 -4.10
CA GLU A 122 -6.53 5.07 -4.82
C GLU A 122 -5.57 4.57 -5.91
N GLN A 123 -5.97 4.71 -7.16
CA GLN A 123 -5.10 4.44 -8.30
C GLN A 123 -4.56 5.74 -8.84
N LEU A 124 -3.25 5.83 -9.03
CA LEU A 124 -2.57 6.96 -9.65
C LEU A 124 -3.26 7.37 -10.97
N SER A 125 -3.66 8.66 -11.07
CA SER A 125 -4.39 9.19 -12.22
C SER A 125 -3.66 10.30 -12.99
N GLY A 126 -2.67 10.94 -12.38
CA GLY A 126 -1.94 12.04 -12.99
C GLY A 126 -0.61 12.32 -12.31
N GLY A 127 0.05 13.41 -12.63
CA GLY A 127 1.27 13.84 -11.95
C GLY A 127 1.00 14.19 -10.48
N LEU A 128 1.94 13.84 -9.60
CA LEU A 128 1.89 14.13 -8.17
C LEU A 128 2.75 15.35 -7.87
N GLY A 129 2.31 16.27 -7.02
CA GLY A 129 3.09 17.47 -6.77
C GLY A 129 2.61 18.37 -5.64
N SER A 130 1.77 17.90 -4.73
CA SER A 130 1.21 18.75 -3.69
C SER A 130 2.18 19.01 -2.54
N TRP A 131 2.52 17.98 -1.81
CA TRP A 131 3.43 18.02 -0.65
C TRP A 131 4.80 17.37 -0.94
N MET A 132 5.05 17.10 -2.20
CA MET A 132 6.31 16.59 -2.75
C MET A 132 6.64 17.32 -4.05
N PRO A 133 7.89 17.26 -4.58
CA PRO A 133 8.21 17.80 -5.88
C PRO A 133 7.34 17.22 -6.99
N MET A 134 6.97 18.06 -7.97
CA MET A 134 6.14 17.63 -9.10
C MET A 134 6.78 16.47 -9.85
N SER A 135 6.06 15.37 -9.94
CA SER A 135 6.45 14.22 -10.75
C SER A 135 6.00 14.39 -12.20
N PRO A 136 6.64 13.71 -13.16
CA PRO A 136 6.12 13.60 -14.52
C PRO A 136 4.70 13.03 -14.52
N THR A 137 3.89 13.44 -15.51
CA THR A 137 2.58 12.83 -15.69
C THR A 137 2.70 11.39 -16.18
N ILE A 138 1.69 10.58 -15.92
CA ILE A 138 1.63 9.19 -16.37
C ILE A 138 1.79 9.12 -17.90
N ARG A 139 2.61 8.18 -18.38
CA ARG A 139 2.79 7.92 -19.82
C ARG A 139 1.48 7.51 -20.48
N PRO A 140 1.34 7.76 -21.79
CA PRO A 140 0.22 7.22 -22.56
C PRO A 140 0.11 5.70 -22.43
N GLY A 141 -1.10 5.21 -22.20
CA GLY A 141 -1.42 3.80 -22.03
C GLY A 141 -1.29 3.27 -20.59
N MET A 142 -0.60 3.99 -19.69
CA MET A 142 -0.28 3.46 -18.38
C MET A 142 -1.44 3.56 -17.35
N ILE A 143 -2.42 4.43 -17.54
CA ILE A 143 -3.65 4.38 -16.74
C ILE A 143 -4.33 3.02 -16.90
N ARG A 144 -4.45 2.57 -18.16
CA ARG A 144 -4.97 1.23 -18.45
C ARG A 144 -4.00 0.13 -17.98
N GLY A 145 -2.70 0.29 -18.24
CA GLY A 145 -1.68 -0.69 -17.86
C GLY A 145 -1.67 -0.99 -16.37
N TYR A 146 -1.63 0.02 -15.51
CA TYR A 146 -1.63 -0.15 -14.05
C TYR A 146 -2.96 -0.71 -13.54
N SER A 147 -4.07 -0.31 -14.12
CA SER A 147 -5.38 -0.82 -13.73
C SER A 147 -5.53 -2.31 -14.10
N TRP A 148 -5.15 -2.69 -15.31
CA TRP A 148 -5.16 -4.10 -15.72
C TRP A 148 -4.14 -4.94 -14.95
N GLN A 149 -2.99 -4.39 -14.59
CA GLN A 149 -2.05 -5.04 -13.69
C GLN A 149 -2.69 -5.33 -12.33
N ALA A 150 -3.34 -4.33 -11.71
CA ALA A 150 -4.03 -4.54 -10.43
C ALA A 150 -5.11 -5.62 -10.52
N ILE A 151 -5.93 -5.60 -11.58
CA ILE A 151 -6.97 -6.62 -11.83
C ILE A 151 -6.34 -8.01 -12.00
N ALA A 152 -5.27 -8.12 -12.79
CA ALA A 152 -4.57 -9.39 -13.03
C ALA A 152 -3.95 -9.96 -11.75
N HIS A 153 -3.61 -9.12 -10.77
CA HIS A 153 -3.12 -9.52 -9.45
C HIS A 153 -4.23 -9.70 -8.40
N GLY A 154 -5.50 -9.61 -8.81
CA GLY A 154 -6.65 -9.92 -7.96
C GLY A 154 -7.36 -8.71 -7.34
N ALA A 155 -7.26 -7.53 -7.93
CA ALA A 155 -8.09 -6.42 -7.52
C ALA A 155 -9.51 -6.56 -8.07
N ASP A 156 -10.52 -6.61 -7.19
CA ASP A 156 -11.96 -6.62 -7.57
C ASP A 156 -12.48 -5.23 -7.91
N ALA A 157 -11.81 -4.18 -7.46
CA ALA A 157 -12.17 -2.81 -7.76
C ALA A 157 -10.93 -1.92 -7.88
N VAL A 158 -10.99 -0.95 -8.80
CA VAL A 158 -9.93 0.05 -9.00
C VAL A 158 -10.56 1.44 -9.04
N LEU A 159 -10.35 2.20 -7.97
CA LEU A 159 -10.83 3.58 -7.86
C LEU A 159 -9.68 4.52 -8.17
N HIS A 160 -9.90 5.45 -9.10
CA HIS A 160 -8.87 6.40 -9.52
C HIS A 160 -8.86 7.65 -8.64
N PHE A 161 -7.72 7.97 -8.07
CA PHE A 161 -7.50 9.19 -7.35
C PHE A 161 -6.77 10.19 -8.24
N ARG A 162 -7.47 11.19 -8.75
CA ARG A 162 -8.87 11.57 -8.48
C ARG A 162 -9.59 11.82 -9.81
N TRP A 163 -10.91 11.98 -9.75
CA TRP A 163 -11.70 12.33 -10.93
C TRP A 163 -11.25 13.64 -11.54
N ARG A 164 -11.17 14.70 -10.74
CA ARG A 164 -10.78 16.04 -11.18
C ARG A 164 -9.77 16.65 -10.21
N THR A 165 -8.75 17.31 -10.77
CA THR A 165 -7.76 18.06 -10.03
C THR A 165 -8.42 19.16 -9.19
N ALA A 166 -8.11 19.25 -7.92
CA ALA A 166 -8.64 20.28 -7.03
C ALA A 166 -8.11 21.66 -7.42
N CYS A 167 -9.00 22.66 -7.42
CA CYS A 167 -8.62 24.04 -7.77
C CYS A 167 -8.04 24.83 -6.58
N THR A 168 -8.16 24.31 -5.37
CA THR A 168 -7.69 24.92 -4.12
C THR A 168 -7.29 23.85 -3.11
N GLY A 169 -6.58 24.27 -2.07
CA GLY A 169 -6.18 23.39 -0.97
C GLY A 169 -4.80 22.80 -1.15
N ALA A 170 -4.40 21.95 -0.19
CA ALA A 170 -3.05 21.39 -0.12
C ALA A 170 -2.68 20.49 -1.32
N GLU A 171 -3.68 19.89 -1.96
CA GLU A 171 -3.50 18.92 -3.05
C GLU A 171 -3.90 19.47 -4.44
N MET A 172 -3.79 20.77 -4.64
CA MET A 172 -4.14 21.41 -5.91
C MET A 172 -3.23 20.99 -7.10
N PHE A 173 -2.08 20.38 -6.82
CA PHE A 173 -1.17 19.83 -7.82
C PHE A 173 -1.13 18.30 -7.85
N TRP A 174 -2.07 17.65 -7.16
CA TRP A 174 -2.30 16.21 -7.30
C TRP A 174 -3.31 15.98 -8.42
N HIS A 175 -2.78 15.67 -9.60
CA HIS A 175 -3.57 15.69 -10.83
C HIS A 175 -4.48 14.47 -10.96
N GLY A 176 -5.75 14.74 -11.29
CA GLY A 176 -6.76 13.73 -11.55
C GLY A 176 -6.83 13.27 -13.02
N LEU A 177 -7.89 12.53 -13.35
CA LEU A 177 -8.21 12.17 -14.73
C LEU A 177 -8.52 13.42 -15.57
N LEU A 178 -9.22 14.38 -14.96
CA LEU A 178 -9.45 15.74 -15.51
C LEU A 178 -8.53 16.73 -14.82
N ASP A 179 -7.97 17.66 -15.59
CA ASP A 179 -7.16 18.76 -15.07
C ASP A 179 -8.00 19.91 -14.51
N HIS A 180 -7.36 21.02 -14.09
CA HIS A 180 -8.02 22.18 -13.52
C HIS A 180 -9.08 22.81 -14.44
N ASP A 181 -8.87 22.73 -15.75
CA ASP A 181 -9.78 23.25 -16.77
C ASP A 181 -11.03 22.38 -16.98
N ASN A 182 -11.05 21.18 -16.37
CA ASN A 182 -12.14 20.21 -16.48
C ASN A 182 -12.41 19.73 -17.92
N ILE A 183 -11.42 19.83 -18.82
CA ILE A 183 -11.54 19.38 -20.21
C ILE A 183 -11.08 17.90 -20.30
N PRO A 184 -11.87 17.00 -20.91
CA PRO A 184 -11.47 15.61 -21.14
C PRO A 184 -10.22 15.51 -22.00
N GLY A 185 -9.06 15.32 -21.34
CA GLY A 185 -7.76 15.11 -21.98
C GLY A 185 -7.44 13.65 -22.22
N ARG A 186 -6.16 13.36 -22.51
CA ARG A 186 -5.66 12.00 -22.79
C ARG A 186 -5.98 11.03 -21.65
N ARG A 187 -5.70 11.38 -20.39
CA ARG A 187 -5.92 10.51 -19.23
C ARG A 187 -7.38 10.09 -19.07
N TYR A 188 -8.28 11.04 -19.26
CA TYR A 188 -9.71 10.77 -19.26
C TYR A 188 -10.12 9.79 -20.37
N ARG A 189 -9.58 9.96 -21.59
CA ARG A 189 -9.86 9.06 -22.70
C ARG A 189 -9.34 7.63 -22.49
N GLU A 190 -8.18 7.50 -21.87
CA GLU A 190 -7.65 6.19 -21.47
C GLU A 190 -8.53 5.53 -20.42
N PHE A 191 -9.03 6.29 -19.44
CA PHE A 191 -9.96 5.79 -18.44
C PHE A 191 -11.32 5.39 -19.05
N GLU A 192 -11.86 6.20 -19.97
CA GLU A 192 -13.08 5.87 -20.71
C GLU A 192 -12.91 4.54 -21.47
N GLN A 193 -11.76 4.34 -22.11
CA GLN A 193 -11.42 3.08 -22.79
C GLN A 193 -11.29 1.92 -21.79
N LEU A 194 -10.63 2.12 -20.66
CA LEU A 194 -10.53 1.10 -19.59
C LEU A 194 -11.92 0.65 -19.11
N CYS A 195 -12.83 1.59 -18.88
CA CYS A 195 -14.20 1.27 -18.46
C CYS A 195 -14.96 0.47 -19.52
N ALA A 196 -14.78 0.80 -20.81
CA ALA A 196 -15.39 0.05 -21.89
C ALA A 196 -14.84 -1.37 -21.98
N GLU A 197 -13.52 -1.53 -21.89
CA GLU A 197 -12.84 -2.83 -21.88
C GLU A 197 -13.28 -3.69 -20.68
N ALA A 198 -13.35 -3.11 -19.49
CA ALA A 198 -13.77 -3.81 -18.26
C ALA A 198 -15.20 -4.35 -18.38
N ALA A 199 -16.10 -3.65 -19.08
CA ALA A 199 -17.45 -4.12 -19.32
C ALA A 199 -17.52 -5.40 -20.17
N ASP A 200 -16.51 -5.65 -21.01
CA ASP A 200 -16.43 -6.85 -21.85
C ASP A 200 -15.83 -8.05 -21.08
N TRP A 201 -15.20 -7.82 -19.91
CA TRP A 201 -14.51 -8.84 -19.12
C TRP A 201 -15.26 -9.23 -17.85
N GLN A 202 -16.60 -9.24 -17.87
CA GLN A 202 -17.44 -9.63 -16.73
C GLN A 202 -17.15 -11.02 -16.19
N GLU A 203 -16.58 -11.89 -16.98
CA GLU A 203 -16.16 -13.24 -16.57
C GLU A 203 -15.04 -13.26 -15.52
N LEU A 204 -14.34 -12.11 -15.33
CA LEU A 204 -13.36 -11.96 -14.27
C LEU A 204 -14.00 -11.68 -12.89
N ASP A 205 -15.26 -11.30 -12.85
CA ASP A 205 -15.97 -11.07 -11.60
C ASP A 205 -16.00 -12.34 -10.74
N GLY A 206 -15.53 -12.20 -9.50
CA GLY A 206 -15.41 -13.35 -8.59
C GLY A 206 -14.29 -14.34 -8.91
N SER A 207 -13.47 -14.10 -9.95
CA SER A 207 -12.28 -14.90 -10.24
C SER A 207 -11.24 -14.75 -9.11
N ARG A 208 -10.35 -15.72 -8.97
CA ARG A 208 -9.26 -15.68 -7.99
C ARG A 208 -7.94 -16.02 -8.63
N VAL A 209 -6.89 -15.34 -8.18
CA VAL A 209 -5.52 -15.72 -8.52
C VAL A 209 -5.13 -16.93 -7.67
N GLU A 210 -4.57 -17.95 -8.31
CA GLU A 210 -4.06 -19.16 -7.63
C GLU A 210 -2.57 -19.30 -7.93
N ASN A 211 -1.75 -19.19 -6.89
CA ASN A 211 -0.30 -19.33 -6.99
C ASN A 211 0.18 -20.61 -6.28
N ARG A 212 1.36 -21.10 -6.70
CA ARG A 212 2.01 -22.28 -6.12
C ARG A 212 3.18 -21.94 -5.22
N VAL A 213 3.61 -20.70 -5.24
CA VAL A 213 4.72 -20.18 -4.44
C VAL A 213 4.18 -19.14 -3.48
N ALA A 214 4.67 -19.15 -2.25
CA ALA A 214 4.40 -18.11 -1.26
C ALA A 214 5.71 -17.61 -0.67
N ILE A 215 5.80 -16.29 -0.45
CA ILE A 215 6.87 -15.63 0.28
C ILE A 215 6.32 -15.17 1.61
N LEU A 216 6.96 -15.57 2.72
CA LEU A 216 6.52 -15.20 4.05
C LEU A 216 6.99 -13.79 4.40
N TYR A 217 6.05 -12.89 4.60
CA TYR A 217 6.27 -11.56 5.17
C TYR A 217 5.97 -11.56 6.67
N GLY A 218 6.73 -10.79 7.43
CA GLY A 218 6.47 -10.55 8.85
C GLY A 218 6.81 -9.12 9.26
N ALA A 219 5.86 -8.41 9.85
CA ALA A 219 6.03 -7.03 10.28
C ALA A 219 7.14 -6.88 11.33
N ASP A 220 7.24 -7.81 12.27
CA ASP A 220 8.30 -7.83 13.29
C ASP A 220 9.71 -7.89 12.68
N GLN A 221 9.89 -8.68 11.60
CA GLN A 221 11.15 -8.75 10.88
C GLN A 221 11.45 -7.42 10.19
N GLU A 222 10.46 -6.80 9.58
CA GLU A 222 10.63 -5.49 8.97
C GLU A 222 11.04 -4.44 10.01
N TYR A 223 10.35 -4.37 11.15
CA TYR A 223 10.71 -3.46 12.24
C TYR A 223 12.12 -3.72 12.77
N ALA A 224 12.48 -4.98 13.00
CA ALA A 224 13.78 -5.34 13.54
C ALA A 224 14.94 -5.00 12.59
N PHE A 225 14.81 -5.33 11.30
CA PHE A 225 15.84 -5.04 10.31
C PHE A 225 15.97 -3.54 9.99
N LYS A 226 14.90 -2.75 10.09
CA LYS A 226 14.98 -1.29 10.02
C LYS A 226 15.78 -0.70 11.18
N LEU A 227 15.60 -1.23 12.39
CA LEU A 227 16.29 -0.75 13.58
C LEU A 227 17.77 -1.13 13.60
N GLN A 228 18.09 -2.35 13.19
CA GLN A 228 19.45 -2.87 13.17
C GLN A 228 19.71 -3.67 11.88
N PRO A 229 19.95 -3.00 10.76
CA PRO A 229 20.39 -3.69 9.55
C PRO A 229 21.77 -4.32 9.82
N GLN A 230 21.90 -5.62 9.58
CA GLN A 230 23.14 -6.34 9.84
C GLN A 230 24.21 -6.09 8.77
N VAL A 231 23.77 -5.64 7.60
CA VAL A 231 24.61 -5.33 6.45
C VAL A 231 24.13 -3.99 5.88
N ASP A 232 25.07 -3.13 5.51
CA ASP A 232 24.75 -1.86 4.87
C ASP A 232 23.96 -2.08 3.57
N GLY A 233 22.87 -1.32 3.40
CA GLY A 233 21.98 -1.45 2.24
C GLY A 233 21.06 -2.68 2.26
N MET A 234 21.02 -3.46 3.34
CA MET A 234 20.07 -4.57 3.47
C MET A 234 18.73 -4.08 4.04
N TYR A 235 17.71 -4.06 3.20
CA TYR A 235 16.34 -3.77 3.58
C TYR A 235 15.47 -5.02 3.43
N TYR A 236 14.69 -5.36 4.47
CA TYR A 236 13.92 -6.60 4.50
C TYR A 236 12.93 -6.71 3.33
N MET A 237 12.16 -5.65 3.07
CA MET A 237 11.19 -5.63 1.97
C MET A 237 11.88 -5.78 0.60
N GLU A 238 13.05 -5.18 0.41
CA GLU A 238 13.82 -5.31 -0.83
C GLU A 238 14.32 -6.75 -1.05
N GLN A 239 14.63 -7.48 0.02
CA GLN A 239 15.00 -8.89 -0.09
C GLN A 239 13.80 -9.75 -0.53
N LEU A 240 12.62 -9.52 0.05
CA LEU A 240 11.40 -10.22 -0.35
C LEU A 240 11.04 -9.90 -1.82
N LYS A 241 11.13 -8.62 -2.18
CA LYS A 241 10.91 -8.16 -3.56
C LYS A 241 11.87 -8.83 -4.55
N LEU A 242 13.15 -8.96 -4.21
CA LEU A 242 14.14 -9.61 -5.08
C LEU A 242 13.73 -11.07 -5.41
N PHE A 243 13.26 -11.83 -4.42
CA PHE A 243 12.76 -13.18 -4.65
C PHE A 243 11.48 -13.18 -5.49
N HIS A 244 10.55 -12.29 -5.18
CA HIS A 244 9.30 -12.13 -5.93
C HIS A 244 9.57 -11.80 -7.41
N ASP A 245 10.44 -10.83 -7.68
CA ASP A 245 10.81 -10.41 -9.03
C ASP A 245 11.47 -11.57 -9.81
N GLY A 246 12.30 -12.37 -9.14
CA GLY A 246 12.92 -13.56 -9.73
C GLY A 246 11.89 -14.60 -10.17
N PHE A 247 10.88 -14.89 -9.35
CA PHE A 247 9.78 -15.79 -9.71
C PHE A 247 8.93 -15.21 -10.84
N THR A 248 8.55 -13.94 -10.73
CA THR A 248 7.73 -13.25 -11.72
C THR A 248 8.41 -13.19 -13.08
N ALA A 249 9.71 -12.93 -13.13
CA ALA A 249 10.51 -12.97 -14.35
C ALA A 249 10.54 -14.36 -15.02
N CYS A 250 10.34 -15.43 -14.24
CA CYS A 250 10.20 -16.79 -14.74
C CYS A 250 8.73 -17.16 -15.08
N GLY A 251 7.79 -16.23 -15.01
CA GLY A 251 6.37 -16.50 -15.24
C GLY A 251 5.69 -17.30 -14.11
N VAL A 252 6.24 -17.24 -12.90
CA VAL A 252 5.70 -17.92 -11.72
C VAL A 252 5.04 -16.90 -10.82
N GLY A 253 3.72 -17.04 -10.62
CA GLY A 253 2.98 -16.20 -9.68
C GLY A 253 3.32 -16.54 -8.22
N VAL A 254 3.25 -15.53 -7.36
CA VAL A 254 3.65 -15.58 -5.94
C VAL A 254 2.55 -14.96 -5.07
N ASP A 255 2.33 -15.54 -3.88
CA ASP A 255 1.52 -14.98 -2.80
C ASP A 255 2.38 -14.59 -1.59
#